data_d63524dd344854b2da5a0a0d6341eeed
#
_entry.id   d63524dd344854b2da5a0a0d6341eeed
#
_cell.length_a   1.000
_cell.length_b   1.000
_cell.length_c   1.000
_cell.angle_alpha   90.00
_cell.angle_beta   90.00
_cell.angle_gamma   90.00
#
_symmetry.space_group_name_H-M   'P 1'
#
loop_
_entity.id
_entity.type
_entity.pdbx_description
1 polymer ?
#
loop_
_entity_poly.entity_id
_entity_poly.type
_entity_poly.pdbx_seq_one_letter_code
_entity_poly.pdbx_strand_id
1 'polypeptide(L)'
;MSPLLHGLKTDGPRLDSLRPPAAMPGGEVELSGAGLQGAGALPVVTVGDVPAYLALSRPGRAVIRIPDGTISGDVVLAVDGARNAAASNPLELKVAVPMAENLHPVANPAVDADGNVYATVSGARGQSVPVSIFSIARDFEVRPFVRDLMNATGLAFGPDGYLYASSRAEGTVYRISPEGAMSTYAEGMGIATGIAFDQEGNLFVGDRSGTIFKVGPDRSPATDREMFVFATLEPSIAAYHLAFNDEGTLFVTGPTTSSNQAVYAIDRDGRTTVFYQGLGRPQGMAFDVDGNLYVAASLRGQRGIVRITHGHEASLAVSGNNLVGLAFLEDGCAALATKDALNHVALDIEGRMLI
;
A
#
# COMPACT_ATOMS: atom_id res chain seq x y z
N MET A 1 -4.48 -59.79 -30.11
CA MET A 1 -3.79 -59.26 -28.93
C MET A 1 -3.94 -57.73 -28.97
N SER A 2 -4.91 -57.20 -28.23
CA SER A 2 -5.09 -55.76 -28.10
C SER A 2 -4.18 -55.23 -26.93
N PRO A 3 -3.46 -54.14 -27.11
CA PRO A 3 -2.73 -53.54 -25.97
C PRO A 3 -3.73 -52.90 -25.01
N LEU A 4 -3.61 -53.33 -23.78
CA LEU A 4 -4.27 -52.73 -22.62
C LEU A 4 -3.85 -51.27 -22.51
N LEU A 5 -4.77 -50.35 -22.80
CA LEU A 5 -4.69 -48.96 -22.37
C LEU A 5 -4.62 -48.94 -20.85
N HIS A 6 -3.43 -48.80 -20.28
CA HIS A 6 -3.26 -48.41 -18.88
C HIS A 6 -3.91 -47.05 -18.72
N GLY A 7 -5.06 -47.04 -18.04
CA GLY A 7 -5.72 -45.80 -17.63
C GLY A 7 -4.75 -45.00 -16.80
N LEU A 8 -4.35 -43.86 -17.35
CA LEU A 8 -3.72 -42.78 -16.59
C LEU A 8 -4.65 -42.49 -15.43
N LYS A 9 -4.24 -42.83 -14.20
CA LYS A 9 -4.83 -42.25 -12.99
C LYS A 9 -4.70 -40.74 -13.18
N THR A 10 -5.77 -40.05 -13.49
CA THR A 10 -5.82 -38.62 -13.36
C THR A 10 -5.71 -38.35 -11.87
N ASP A 11 -4.49 -38.00 -11.41
CA ASP A 11 -4.34 -37.41 -10.10
C ASP A 11 -5.29 -36.22 -10.03
N GLY A 12 -6.00 -36.05 -8.91
CA GLY A 12 -6.93 -34.94 -8.70
C GLY A 12 -6.25 -33.58 -8.91
N PRO A 13 -6.99 -32.47 -8.86
CA PRO A 13 -6.41 -31.15 -9.00
C PRO A 13 -5.39 -30.91 -7.87
N ARG A 14 -4.29 -30.22 -8.22
CA ARG A 14 -3.25 -29.84 -7.26
C ARG A 14 -2.89 -28.37 -7.46
N LEU A 15 -2.83 -27.63 -6.34
CA LEU A 15 -2.33 -26.27 -6.30
C LEU A 15 -0.84 -26.26 -5.92
N ASP A 16 -0.04 -25.54 -6.66
CA ASP A 16 1.40 -25.37 -6.41
C ASP A 16 1.69 -23.99 -5.81
N SER A 17 0.96 -22.93 -6.22
CA SER A 17 1.16 -21.58 -5.71
C SER A 17 -0.04 -20.66 -5.94
N LEU A 18 -0.14 -19.64 -5.08
CA LEU A 18 -1.03 -18.48 -5.20
C LEU A 18 -0.20 -17.23 -5.52
N ARG A 19 -0.66 -16.38 -6.44
CA ARG A 19 0.01 -15.13 -6.81
C ARG A 19 -0.99 -14.02 -7.03
N PRO A 20 -0.96 -12.94 -6.21
CA PRO A 20 -0.13 -12.78 -5.01
C PRO A 20 -0.62 -13.67 -3.85
N PRO A 21 0.19 -13.82 -2.77
CA PRO A 21 -0.19 -14.60 -1.59
C PRO A 21 -1.22 -13.91 -0.70
N ALA A 22 -1.51 -12.63 -0.95
CA ALA A 22 -2.50 -11.85 -0.22
C ALA A 22 -3.39 -11.05 -1.16
N ALA A 23 -4.63 -10.79 -0.73
CA ALA A 23 -5.57 -10.01 -1.52
C ALA A 23 -6.53 -9.21 -0.63
N MET A 24 -7.14 -8.19 -1.22
CA MET A 24 -8.34 -7.53 -0.70
C MET A 24 -9.59 -8.11 -1.38
N PRO A 25 -10.78 -7.95 -0.82
CA PRO A 25 -12.02 -8.15 -1.55
C PRO A 25 -12.00 -7.39 -2.90
N GLY A 26 -12.46 -8.05 -3.96
CA GLY A 26 -12.38 -7.55 -5.34
C GLY A 26 -11.02 -7.72 -6.03
N GLY A 27 -9.98 -8.13 -5.31
CA GLY A 27 -8.66 -8.45 -5.87
C GLY A 27 -8.66 -9.78 -6.63
N GLU A 28 -7.72 -9.93 -7.56
CA GLU A 28 -7.57 -11.15 -8.36
C GLU A 28 -6.32 -11.93 -7.92
N VAL A 29 -6.48 -13.25 -7.76
CA VAL A 29 -5.40 -14.17 -7.39
C VAL A 29 -5.28 -15.25 -8.45
N GLU A 30 -4.08 -15.45 -8.94
CA GLU A 30 -3.72 -16.52 -9.85
C GLU A 30 -3.37 -17.79 -9.06
N LEU A 31 -3.99 -18.88 -9.41
CA LEU A 31 -3.72 -20.22 -8.94
C LEU A 31 -2.89 -20.94 -9.99
N SER A 32 -1.73 -21.46 -9.63
CA SER A 32 -0.91 -22.31 -10.51
C SER A 32 -0.90 -23.73 -9.96
N GLY A 33 -0.91 -24.72 -10.87
CA GLY A 33 -0.97 -26.12 -10.45
C GLY A 33 -1.21 -27.08 -11.61
N ALA A 34 -1.83 -28.22 -11.33
CA ALA A 34 -2.17 -29.23 -12.29
C ALA A 34 -3.64 -29.67 -12.14
N GLY A 35 -4.30 -30.01 -13.25
CA GLY A 35 -5.68 -30.50 -13.21
C GLY A 35 -6.71 -29.44 -12.81
N LEU A 36 -6.41 -28.15 -12.99
CA LEU A 36 -7.26 -27.03 -12.54
C LEU A 36 -8.47 -26.76 -13.46
N GLN A 37 -8.69 -27.60 -14.45
CA GLN A 37 -9.83 -27.52 -15.36
C GLN A 37 -10.66 -28.80 -15.25
N GLY A 38 -11.95 -28.67 -14.98
CA GLY A 38 -12.89 -29.79 -15.00
C GLY A 38 -13.13 -30.36 -16.41
N ALA A 39 -13.51 -31.63 -16.48
CA ALA A 39 -13.78 -32.32 -17.76
C ALA A 39 -15.12 -31.89 -18.41
N GLY A 40 -16.03 -31.27 -17.66
CA GLY A 40 -17.35 -30.88 -18.15
C GLY A 40 -17.95 -29.66 -17.47
N ALA A 41 -17.91 -29.57 -16.15
CA ALA A 41 -18.35 -28.41 -15.40
C ALA A 41 -17.17 -27.48 -15.07
N LEU A 42 -17.45 -26.18 -14.80
CA LEU A 42 -16.45 -25.25 -14.30
C LEU A 42 -16.04 -25.67 -12.89
N PRO A 43 -14.74 -25.57 -12.56
CA PRO A 43 -14.28 -25.78 -11.19
C PRO A 43 -14.96 -24.83 -10.21
N VAL A 44 -15.17 -25.31 -8.99
CA VAL A 44 -15.58 -24.49 -7.86
C VAL A 44 -14.32 -24.18 -7.04
N VAL A 45 -14.10 -22.92 -6.71
CA VAL A 45 -13.00 -22.50 -5.85
C VAL A 45 -13.57 -21.84 -4.62
N THR A 46 -13.06 -22.20 -3.45
CA THR A 46 -13.42 -21.55 -2.17
C THR A 46 -12.18 -20.93 -1.53
N VAL A 47 -12.41 -19.89 -0.74
CA VAL A 47 -11.43 -19.33 0.20
C VAL A 47 -12.06 -19.50 1.59
N GLY A 48 -11.52 -20.39 2.41
CA GLY A 48 -12.26 -20.91 3.55
C GLY A 48 -13.60 -21.50 3.07
N ASP A 49 -14.70 -21.04 3.68
CA ASP A 49 -16.06 -21.47 3.33
C ASP A 49 -16.74 -20.59 2.25
N VAL A 50 -16.06 -19.55 1.75
CA VAL A 50 -16.65 -18.57 0.81
C VAL A 50 -16.32 -18.95 -0.64
N PRO A 51 -17.33 -19.19 -1.51
CA PRO A 51 -17.09 -19.44 -2.93
C PRO A 51 -16.52 -18.20 -3.63
N ALA A 52 -15.36 -18.36 -4.29
CA ALA A 52 -14.71 -17.31 -5.05
C ALA A 52 -15.23 -17.27 -6.50
N TYR A 53 -15.15 -16.08 -7.13
CA TYR A 53 -15.50 -15.96 -8.55
C TYR A 53 -14.36 -16.47 -9.42
N LEU A 54 -14.64 -17.50 -10.21
CA LEU A 54 -13.67 -18.02 -11.17
C LEU A 54 -13.69 -17.17 -12.45
N ALA A 55 -12.62 -16.39 -12.66
CA ALA A 55 -12.46 -15.53 -13.85
C ALA A 55 -11.81 -16.27 -15.02
N LEU A 56 -10.95 -17.24 -14.74
CA LEU A 56 -10.26 -18.06 -15.74
C LEU A 56 -10.03 -19.46 -15.18
N SER A 57 -10.18 -20.49 -16.03
CA SER A 57 -9.77 -21.87 -15.75
C SER A 57 -9.08 -22.48 -16.95
N ARG A 58 -7.89 -23.04 -16.74
CA ARG A 58 -7.08 -23.80 -17.68
C ARG A 58 -6.40 -24.96 -16.95
N PRO A 59 -5.86 -25.99 -17.64
CA PRO A 59 -5.29 -27.17 -16.97
C PRO A 59 -4.24 -26.88 -15.88
N GLY A 60 -3.39 -25.85 -16.09
CA GLY A 60 -2.31 -25.49 -15.16
C GLY A 60 -2.47 -24.12 -14.48
N ARG A 61 -3.59 -23.41 -14.74
CA ARG A 61 -3.78 -22.03 -14.27
C ARG A 61 -5.25 -21.71 -14.08
N ALA A 62 -5.59 -21.14 -12.95
CA ALA A 62 -6.89 -20.52 -12.73
C ALA A 62 -6.70 -19.10 -12.17
N VAL A 63 -7.69 -18.24 -12.37
CA VAL A 63 -7.73 -16.90 -11.76
C VAL A 63 -9.05 -16.75 -11.06
N ILE A 64 -8.99 -16.36 -9.80
CA ILE A 64 -10.16 -16.09 -8.97
C ILE A 64 -10.21 -14.62 -8.57
N ARG A 65 -11.41 -14.12 -8.34
CA ARG A 65 -11.65 -12.82 -7.70
C ARG A 65 -12.23 -13.06 -6.32
N ILE A 66 -11.68 -12.36 -5.34
CA ILE A 66 -12.05 -12.51 -3.92
C ILE A 66 -13.38 -11.79 -3.65
N PRO A 67 -14.40 -12.49 -3.12
CA PRO A 67 -15.68 -11.87 -2.77
C PRO A 67 -15.57 -10.94 -1.55
N ASP A 68 -16.56 -10.06 -1.42
CA ASP A 68 -16.73 -9.28 -0.19
C ASP A 68 -17.07 -10.21 0.98
N GLY A 69 -16.61 -9.86 2.18
CA GLY A 69 -16.82 -10.65 3.39
C GLY A 69 -15.90 -11.87 3.53
N THR A 70 -15.00 -12.12 2.58
CA THR A 70 -13.97 -13.15 2.70
C THR A 70 -12.93 -12.74 3.75
N ILE A 71 -12.52 -13.70 4.57
CA ILE A 71 -11.38 -13.59 5.49
C ILE A 71 -10.25 -14.53 5.06
N SER A 72 -9.08 -14.38 5.65
CA SER A 72 -7.93 -15.28 5.42
C SER A 72 -8.32 -16.74 5.64
N GLY A 73 -7.86 -17.62 4.75
CA GLY A 73 -8.18 -19.02 4.82
C GLY A 73 -7.63 -19.83 3.65
N ASP A 74 -7.88 -21.12 3.67
CA ASP A 74 -7.42 -22.06 2.67
C ASP A 74 -8.17 -21.88 1.33
N VAL A 75 -7.41 -21.77 0.26
CA VAL A 75 -7.93 -21.86 -1.10
C VAL A 75 -7.97 -23.33 -1.51
N VAL A 76 -9.15 -23.80 -1.87
CA VAL A 76 -9.38 -25.16 -2.37
C VAL A 76 -10.12 -25.07 -3.70
N LEU A 77 -9.61 -25.79 -4.70
CA LEU A 77 -10.25 -25.93 -6.01
C LEU A 77 -10.81 -27.34 -6.18
N ALA A 78 -12.10 -27.44 -6.45
CA ALA A 78 -12.79 -28.70 -6.70
C ALA A 78 -13.20 -28.80 -8.17
N VAL A 79 -12.96 -29.96 -8.78
CA VAL A 79 -13.39 -30.29 -10.15
C VAL A 79 -14.35 -31.48 -10.10
N ASP A 80 -15.42 -31.42 -10.89
CA ASP A 80 -16.27 -32.58 -11.10
C ASP A 80 -15.56 -33.56 -12.03
N GLY A 81 -15.22 -34.73 -11.48
CA GLY A 81 -14.74 -35.87 -12.23
C GLY A 81 -15.90 -36.74 -12.70
N ALA A 82 -15.66 -37.58 -13.71
CA ALA A 82 -16.69 -38.46 -14.28
C ALA A 82 -17.32 -39.47 -13.27
N ARG A 83 -16.82 -39.59 -12.05
CA ARG A 83 -17.31 -40.49 -11.00
C ARG A 83 -17.35 -39.89 -9.58
N ASN A 84 -16.56 -38.87 -9.26
CA ASN A 84 -16.56 -38.19 -7.96
C ASN A 84 -15.95 -36.80 -8.11
N ALA A 85 -16.42 -35.82 -7.32
CA ALA A 85 -15.72 -34.54 -7.16
C ALA A 85 -14.33 -34.76 -6.54
N ALA A 86 -13.29 -34.16 -7.12
CA ALA A 86 -11.96 -34.21 -6.57
C ALA A 86 -11.55 -32.79 -6.18
N ALA A 87 -11.04 -32.63 -4.96
CA ALA A 87 -10.55 -31.37 -4.44
C ALA A 87 -9.00 -31.32 -4.46
N SER A 88 -8.44 -30.14 -4.62
CA SER A 88 -7.00 -29.90 -4.49
C SER A 88 -6.53 -29.96 -3.03
N ASN A 89 -5.21 -29.98 -2.85
CA ASN A 89 -4.61 -29.58 -1.59
C ASN A 89 -4.97 -28.11 -1.27
N PRO A 90 -5.08 -27.74 0.03
CA PRO A 90 -5.27 -26.37 0.44
C PRO A 90 -3.97 -25.54 0.30
N LEU A 91 -4.10 -24.24 0.00
CA LEU A 91 -3.07 -23.24 0.11
C LEU A 91 -3.64 -22.01 0.81
N GLU A 92 -2.97 -21.51 1.82
CA GLU A 92 -3.43 -20.34 2.56
C GLU A 92 -3.35 -19.06 1.72
N LEU A 93 -4.45 -18.30 1.71
CA LEU A 93 -4.52 -16.95 1.17
C LEU A 93 -4.78 -15.96 2.31
N LYS A 94 -3.95 -14.96 2.43
CA LYS A 94 -4.16 -13.83 3.35
C LYS A 94 -5.17 -12.87 2.72
N VAL A 95 -6.22 -12.52 3.47
CA VAL A 95 -7.26 -11.58 2.99
C VAL A 95 -7.34 -10.39 3.94
N ALA A 96 -7.27 -9.19 3.36
CA ALA A 96 -7.41 -7.97 4.13
C ALA A 96 -8.85 -7.78 4.62
N VAL A 97 -8.99 -7.34 5.87
CA VAL A 97 -10.28 -7.05 6.51
C VAL A 97 -10.39 -5.55 6.83
N PRO A 98 -11.61 -4.97 6.83
CA PRO A 98 -11.80 -3.58 7.21
C PRO A 98 -11.28 -3.30 8.63
N MET A 99 -10.50 -2.22 8.77
CA MET A 99 -9.99 -1.68 10.03
C MET A 99 -10.73 -0.38 10.40
N ALA A 100 -10.95 0.49 9.41
CA ALA A 100 -11.72 1.72 9.56
C ALA A 100 -12.32 2.12 8.21
N GLU A 101 -13.58 2.54 8.21
CA GLU A 101 -14.34 2.93 7.02
C GLU A 101 -14.72 4.41 7.07
N ASN A 102 -15.25 4.94 5.95
CA ASN A 102 -15.67 6.32 5.80
C ASN A 102 -14.53 7.35 6.02
N LEU A 103 -13.32 6.94 5.71
CA LEU A 103 -12.14 7.79 5.62
C LEU A 103 -11.97 8.30 4.19
N HIS A 104 -11.01 9.18 3.97
CA HIS A 104 -10.58 9.58 2.63
C HIS A 104 -9.07 9.78 2.61
N PRO A 105 -8.29 8.72 2.83
CA PRO A 105 -6.84 8.80 2.73
C PRO A 105 -6.43 9.13 1.30
N VAL A 106 -5.41 9.95 1.16
CA VAL A 106 -4.81 10.33 -0.14
C VAL A 106 -3.32 10.02 -0.19
N ALA A 107 -2.79 9.49 0.91
CA ALA A 107 -1.39 9.08 1.08
C ALA A 107 -1.30 7.89 2.07
N ASN A 108 -0.08 7.53 2.45
CA ASN A 108 0.15 6.54 3.51
C ASN A 108 -0.52 6.94 4.82
N PRO A 109 -1.06 6.00 5.58
CA PRO A 109 -1.30 6.21 7.01
C PRO A 109 0.04 6.34 7.74
N ALA A 110 0.05 7.01 8.90
CA ALA A 110 1.16 7.04 9.82
C ALA A 110 0.90 6.11 11.02
N VAL A 111 1.95 5.59 11.63
CA VAL A 111 1.85 4.69 12.79
C VAL A 111 2.72 5.25 13.91
N ASP A 112 2.17 5.37 15.13
CA ASP A 112 2.93 5.80 16.30
C ASP A 112 3.68 4.62 16.96
N ALA A 113 4.48 4.94 17.98
CA ALA A 113 5.25 3.95 18.73
C ALA A 113 4.38 2.95 19.53
N ASP A 114 3.13 3.30 19.79
CA ASP A 114 2.16 2.43 20.47
C ASP A 114 1.36 1.56 19.47
N GLY A 115 1.63 1.69 18.16
CA GLY A 115 0.97 0.95 17.09
C GLY A 115 -0.42 1.48 16.70
N ASN A 116 -0.79 2.69 17.13
CA ASN A 116 -1.99 3.34 16.63
C ASN A 116 -1.76 3.87 15.21
N VAL A 117 -2.77 3.75 14.37
CA VAL A 117 -2.72 4.17 12.97
C VAL A 117 -3.45 5.51 12.80
N TYR A 118 -2.84 6.44 12.09
CA TYR A 118 -3.42 7.75 11.81
C TYR A 118 -3.71 7.88 10.32
N ALA A 119 -4.94 8.30 10.00
CA ALA A 119 -5.38 8.45 8.63
C ALA A 119 -6.13 9.76 8.40
N THR A 120 -5.93 10.33 7.22
CA THR A 120 -6.58 11.58 6.82
C THR A 120 -7.99 11.36 6.28
N VAL A 121 -8.84 12.37 6.50
CA VAL A 121 -10.04 12.59 5.70
C VAL A 121 -9.84 13.89 4.92
N SER A 122 -9.56 13.75 3.63
CA SER A 122 -9.26 14.89 2.77
C SER A 122 -10.48 15.23 1.93
N GLY A 123 -11.16 16.34 2.25
CA GLY A 123 -12.26 16.87 1.46
C GLY A 123 -11.83 17.31 0.04
N ALA A 124 -12.79 17.76 -0.79
CA ALA A 124 -12.46 18.43 -2.04
C ALA A 124 -11.60 19.68 -1.77
N ARG A 125 -10.84 20.15 -2.78
CA ARG A 125 -9.91 21.27 -2.57
C ARG A 125 -10.64 22.49 -2.02
N GLY A 126 -10.17 23.00 -0.87
CA GLY A 126 -10.79 24.12 -0.17
C GLY A 126 -12.05 23.76 0.61
N GLN A 127 -12.42 22.50 0.70
CA GLN A 127 -13.54 22.03 1.51
C GLN A 127 -13.04 21.59 2.89
N SER A 128 -13.60 22.16 3.94
CA SER A 128 -13.40 21.68 5.30
C SER A 128 -14.18 20.40 5.57
N VAL A 129 -13.65 19.57 6.44
CA VAL A 129 -14.27 18.34 6.93
C VAL A 129 -14.39 18.39 8.45
N PRO A 130 -15.39 17.75 9.07
CA PRO A 130 -15.58 17.82 10.53
C PRO A 130 -14.41 17.27 11.33
N VAL A 131 -13.74 16.25 10.81
CA VAL A 131 -12.54 15.63 11.37
C VAL A 131 -11.56 15.41 10.21
N SER A 132 -10.36 15.93 10.35
CA SER A 132 -9.33 15.90 9.30
C SER A 132 -8.39 14.72 9.43
N ILE A 133 -8.15 14.26 10.67
CA ILE A 133 -7.34 13.08 10.97
C ILE A 133 -8.04 12.27 12.05
N PHE A 134 -8.14 10.97 11.83
CA PHE A 134 -8.57 9.99 12.81
C PHE A 134 -7.38 9.19 13.31
N SER A 135 -7.41 8.79 14.58
CA SER A 135 -6.56 7.74 15.15
C SER A 135 -7.37 6.45 15.25
N ILE A 136 -6.74 5.34 14.93
CA ILE A 136 -7.29 4.00 14.98
C ILE A 136 -6.41 3.17 15.90
N ALA A 137 -6.95 2.72 17.03
CA ALA A 137 -6.24 1.91 17.99
C ALA A 137 -6.01 0.46 17.46
N ARG A 138 -5.16 -0.32 18.13
CA ARG A 138 -4.86 -1.71 17.76
C ARG A 138 -6.09 -2.63 17.74
N ASP A 139 -7.10 -2.32 18.51
CA ASP A 139 -8.39 -3.02 18.56
C ASP A 139 -9.42 -2.49 17.54
N PHE A 140 -8.95 -1.62 16.62
CA PHE A 140 -9.71 -0.95 15.57
C PHE A 140 -10.73 0.07 16.07
N GLU A 141 -10.63 0.53 17.32
CA GLU A 141 -11.42 1.66 17.76
C GLU A 141 -10.99 2.95 17.05
N VAL A 142 -11.93 3.59 16.35
CA VAL A 142 -11.72 4.80 15.57
C VAL A 142 -12.08 6.02 16.41
N ARG A 143 -11.14 6.97 16.57
CA ARG A 143 -11.32 8.20 17.35
C ARG A 143 -10.97 9.43 16.53
N PRO A 144 -11.76 10.52 16.60
CA PRO A 144 -11.36 11.81 16.06
C PRO A 144 -10.08 12.30 16.74
N PHE A 145 -9.08 12.69 15.93
CA PHE A 145 -7.80 13.16 16.47
C PHE A 145 -7.57 14.65 16.17
N VAL A 146 -7.66 15.07 14.89
CA VAL A 146 -7.50 16.47 14.49
C VAL A 146 -8.75 16.96 13.78
N ARG A 147 -9.17 18.18 14.12
CA ARG A 147 -10.23 18.92 13.44
C ARG A 147 -9.64 20.17 12.78
N ASP A 148 -10.36 20.74 11.84
CA ASP A 148 -10.06 22.05 11.23
C ASP A 148 -8.74 22.15 10.44
N LEU A 149 -8.08 21.01 10.11
CA LEU A 149 -6.96 20.96 9.18
C LEU A 149 -7.51 20.81 7.76
N MET A 150 -7.37 21.87 6.97
CA MET A 150 -7.90 21.87 5.60
C MET A 150 -7.08 20.97 4.68
N ASN A 151 -7.74 20.02 4.02
CA ASN A 151 -7.15 19.13 3.03
C ASN A 151 -5.84 18.46 3.49
N ALA A 152 -5.85 17.87 4.70
CA ALA A 152 -4.77 17.03 5.19
C ALA A 152 -4.38 15.98 4.13
N THR A 153 -3.09 15.80 3.88
CA THR A 153 -2.60 14.95 2.79
C THR A 153 -1.54 13.96 3.28
N GLY A 154 -0.28 14.36 3.40
CA GLY A 154 0.80 13.52 3.91
C GLY A 154 0.83 13.51 5.43
N LEU A 155 1.14 12.37 6.01
CA LEU A 155 1.35 12.17 7.44
C LEU A 155 2.72 11.53 7.67
N ALA A 156 3.43 11.97 8.69
CA ALA A 156 4.64 11.32 9.20
C ALA A 156 4.83 11.63 10.69
N PHE A 157 5.34 10.68 11.47
CA PHE A 157 5.85 10.99 12.79
C PHE A 157 7.27 11.55 12.68
N GLY A 158 7.55 12.61 13.43
CA GLY A 158 8.88 13.16 13.53
C GLY A 158 9.70 12.45 14.62
N PRO A 159 11.03 12.70 14.65
CA PRO A 159 11.91 12.12 15.67
C PRO A 159 11.60 12.60 17.09
N ASP A 160 10.79 13.63 17.23
CA ASP A 160 10.29 14.18 18.48
C ASP A 160 9.00 13.51 18.99
N GLY A 161 8.49 12.50 18.23
CA GLY A 161 7.26 11.76 18.55
C GLY A 161 5.96 12.51 18.25
N TYR A 162 6.03 13.69 17.60
CA TYR A 162 4.85 14.43 17.16
C TYR A 162 4.42 13.97 15.77
N LEU A 163 3.12 14.03 15.52
CA LEU A 163 2.60 13.81 14.17
C LEU A 163 2.76 15.09 13.34
N TYR A 164 3.23 14.94 12.10
CA TYR A 164 3.28 16.01 11.13
C TYR A 164 2.29 15.75 10.01
N ALA A 165 1.61 16.80 9.57
CA ALA A 165 0.62 16.72 8.51
C ALA A 165 0.78 17.87 7.50
N SER A 166 0.81 17.55 6.22
CA SER A 166 0.79 18.55 5.15
C SER A 166 -0.64 18.94 4.80
N SER A 167 -0.84 20.24 4.48
CA SER A 167 -2.07 20.79 3.91
C SER A 167 -1.84 21.19 2.46
N ARG A 168 -2.50 20.46 1.53
CA ARG A 168 -2.40 20.79 0.11
C ARG A 168 -3.16 22.04 -0.30
N ALA A 169 -4.07 22.54 0.55
CA ALA A 169 -4.81 23.76 0.30
C ALA A 169 -4.00 25.01 0.69
N GLU A 170 -3.20 24.89 1.75
CA GLU A 170 -2.51 26.01 2.39
C GLU A 170 -1.01 26.05 2.06
N GLY A 171 -0.45 24.94 1.54
CA GLY A 171 1.00 24.84 1.29
C GLY A 171 1.82 24.87 2.58
N THR A 172 1.26 24.29 3.65
CA THR A 172 1.77 24.34 5.03
C THR A 172 1.96 22.93 5.55
N VAL A 173 2.94 22.72 6.39
CA VAL A 173 3.08 21.54 7.25
C VAL A 173 2.82 21.94 8.69
N TYR A 174 1.95 21.21 9.35
CA TYR A 174 1.60 21.36 10.74
C TYR A 174 2.30 20.30 11.60
N ARG A 175 2.75 20.70 12.79
CA ARG A 175 3.19 19.83 13.88
C ARG A 175 2.05 19.66 14.86
N ILE A 176 1.72 18.44 15.22
CA ILE A 176 0.53 18.07 15.97
C ILE A 176 0.97 17.31 17.22
N SER A 177 0.56 17.81 18.39
CA SER A 177 0.89 17.18 19.67
C SER A 177 0.11 15.85 19.86
N PRO A 178 0.52 14.99 20.82
CA PRO A 178 -0.24 13.79 21.17
C PRO A 178 -1.70 14.05 21.55
N GLU A 179 -2.03 15.25 22.01
CA GLU A 179 -3.38 15.68 22.37
C GLU A 179 -4.15 16.27 21.16
N GLY A 180 -3.55 16.33 19.97
CA GLY A 180 -4.17 16.86 18.75
C GLY A 180 -4.05 18.38 18.58
N ALA A 181 -3.26 19.08 19.38
CA ALA A 181 -3.04 20.52 19.23
C ALA A 181 -2.08 20.79 18.07
N MET A 182 -2.49 21.67 17.15
CA MET A 182 -1.73 22.00 15.92
C MET A 182 -0.92 23.28 16.10
N SER A 183 0.28 23.30 15.52
CA SER A 183 1.10 24.49 15.30
C SER A 183 1.72 24.46 13.92
N THR A 184 1.89 25.61 13.27
CA THR A 184 2.60 25.69 11.99
C THR A 184 4.06 25.30 12.16
N TYR A 185 4.52 24.35 11.34
CA TYR A 185 5.91 23.91 11.31
C TYR A 185 6.69 24.54 10.15
N ALA A 186 6.15 24.49 8.94
CA ALA A 186 6.71 25.13 7.76
C ALA A 186 5.59 25.58 6.84
N GLU A 187 5.78 26.70 6.13
CA GLU A 187 4.80 27.28 5.21
C GLU A 187 5.47 27.86 3.98
N GLY A 188 4.68 28.30 2.99
CA GLY A 188 5.18 28.91 1.77
C GLY A 188 5.43 27.92 0.63
N MET A 189 5.05 26.66 0.79
CA MET A 189 5.05 25.66 -0.28
C MET A 189 3.73 25.77 -1.06
N GLY A 190 3.75 25.52 -2.39
CA GLY A 190 2.55 25.68 -3.21
C GLY A 190 1.42 24.69 -2.90
N ILE A 191 1.61 23.42 -3.23
CA ILE A 191 0.65 22.33 -2.96
C ILE A 191 1.40 21.22 -2.24
N ALA A 192 1.64 21.41 -0.93
CA ALA A 192 2.35 20.45 -0.08
C ALA A 192 1.57 19.13 0.01
N THR A 193 2.25 18.01 -0.25
CA THR A 193 1.63 16.69 -0.30
C THR A 193 2.39 15.68 0.57
N GLY A 194 3.13 14.72 -0.01
CA GLY A 194 3.88 13.74 0.77
C GLY A 194 4.98 14.37 1.62
N ILE A 195 5.18 13.83 2.79
CA ILE A 195 6.22 14.26 3.74
C ILE A 195 6.99 13.05 4.27
N ALA A 196 8.26 13.23 4.58
CA ALA A 196 9.10 12.23 5.25
C ALA A 196 10.23 12.93 6.02
N PHE A 197 10.70 12.29 7.10
CA PHE A 197 11.88 12.72 7.83
C PHE A 197 13.11 11.88 7.44
N ASP A 198 14.27 12.51 7.41
CA ASP A 198 15.54 11.77 7.39
C ASP A 198 16.01 11.47 8.82
N GLN A 199 17.07 10.67 8.95
CA GLN A 199 17.66 10.27 10.25
C GLN A 199 18.25 11.46 11.03
N GLU A 200 18.49 12.59 10.38
CA GLU A 200 19.02 13.83 10.98
C GLU A 200 17.89 14.75 11.49
N GLY A 201 16.63 14.36 11.27
CA GLY A 201 15.45 15.11 11.67
C GLY A 201 15.08 16.24 10.70
N ASN A 202 15.62 16.26 9.48
CA ASN A 202 15.15 17.16 8.46
C ASN A 202 13.84 16.64 7.85
N LEU A 203 12.88 17.55 7.66
CA LEU A 203 11.63 17.24 6.98
C LEU A 203 11.78 17.46 5.46
N PHE A 204 11.34 16.50 4.68
CA PHE A 204 11.21 16.62 3.23
C PHE A 204 9.74 16.69 2.83
N VAL A 205 9.42 17.62 1.92
CA VAL A 205 8.04 17.87 1.49
C VAL A 205 7.97 17.88 -0.03
N GLY A 206 7.09 17.05 -0.58
CA GLY A 206 6.82 17.06 -2.02
C GLY A 206 5.72 18.06 -2.37
N ASP A 207 6.03 19.01 -3.23
CA ASP A 207 5.08 19.94 -3.86
C ASP A 207 4.66 19.43 -5.24
N ARG A 208 3.37 19.49 -5.55
CA ARG A 208 2.83 19.01 -6.83
C ARG A 208 3.41 19.69 -8.07
N SER A 209 4.04 20.85 -7.91
CA SER A 209 4.76 21.52 -9.01
C SER A 209 6.00 20.76 -9.49
N GLY A 210 6.45 19.77 -8.73
CA GLY A 210 7.66 18.99 -9.00
C GLY A 210 8.80 19.29 -8.04
N THR A 211 8.62 20.18 -7.08
CA THR A 211 9.65 20.56 -6.12
C THR A 211 9.62 19.63 -4.91
N ILE A 212 10.80 19.15 -4.52
CA ILE A 212 11.02 18.53 -3.21
C ILE A 212 11.75 19.53 -2.35
N PHE A 213 11.09 20.00 -1.30
CA PHE A 213 11.69 20.89 -0.32
C PHE A 213 12.37 20.09 0.79
N LYS A 214 13.48 20.63 1.32
CA LYS A 214 14.09 20.21 2.58
C LYS A 214 13.95 21.34 3.60
N VAL A 215 13.42 21.00 4.76
CA VAL A 215 13.22 21.89 5.90
C VAL A 215 14.12 21.42 7.03
N GLY A 216 14.99 22.27 7.53
CA GLY A 216 15.92 21.94 8.61
C GLY A 216 15.22 21.56 9.90
N PRO A 217 15.90 20.80 10.79
CA PRO A 217 15.33 20.38 12.07
C PRO A 217 15.07 21.58 12.99
N ASP A 218 14.19 21.38 13.98
CA ASP A 218 13.90 22.39 14.99
C ASP A 218 15.09 22.59 15.94
N ARG A 219 15.92 23.60 15.66
CA ARG A 219 17.11 23.95 16.46
C ARG A 219 16.89 25.16 17.36
N SER A 220 15.62 25.66 17.52
CA SER A 220 15.21 26.82 18.35
C SER A 220 15.87 28.19 18.02
N PRO A 221 15.11 29.31 18.02
CA PRO A 221 13.66 29.44 18.13
C PRO A 221 12.95 29.29 16.77
N ALA A 222 11.65 29.02 16.82
CA ALA A 222 10.79 28.60 15.71
C ALA A 222 10.66 29.52 14.47
N THR A 223 11.41 30.62 14.39
CA THR A 223 11.26 31.67 13.37
C THR A 223 12.22 31.57 12.19
N ASP A 224 13.27 30.74 12.25
CA ASP A 224 14.32 30.73 11.23
C ASP A 224 14.66 29.30 10.75
N ARG A 225 13.64 28.47 10.46
CA ARG A 225 13.90 27.19 9.78
C ARG A 225 14.31 27.45 8.35
N GLU A 226 15.50 27.00 8.01
CA GLU A 226 15.97 27.05 6.62
C GLU A 226 15.15 26.06 5.78
N MET A 227 14.44 26.57 4.78
CA MET A 227 13.76 25.79 3.76
C MET A 227 14.41 26.07 2.41
N PHE A 228 14.78 25.01 1.71
CA PHE A 228 15.37 25.13 0.37
C PHE A 228 14.91 24.03 -0.57
N VAL A 229 15.06 24.26 -1.86
CA VAL A 229 14.78 23.27 -2.89
C VAL A 229 15.86 22.21 -2.85
N PHE A 230 15.47 20.98 -2.55
CA PHE A 230 16.37 19.83 -2.50
C PHE A 230 16.51 19.14 -3.85
N ALA A 231 15.39 18.92 -4.55
CA ALA A 231 15.35 18.32 -5.88
C ALA A 231 14.15 18.82 -6.67
N THR A 232 14.21 18.61 -7.99
CA THR A 232 13.10 18.93 -8.89
C THR A 232 12.80 17.72 -9.76
N LEU A 233 11.52 17.36 -9.83
CA LEU A 233 10.96 16.25 -10.59
C LEU A 233 9.92 16.75 -11.60
N GLU A 234 9.37 15.82 -12.41
CA GLU A 234 8.20 16.10 -13.25
C GLU A 234 6.99 16.43 -12.36
N PRO A 235 6.19 17.47 -12.66
CA PRO A 235 4.99 17.79 -11.88
C PRO A 235 4.02 16.61 -11.76
N SER A 236 3.47 16.41 -10.57
CA SER A 236 2.52 15.33 -10.30
C SER A 236 1.08 15.80 -10.49
N ILE A 237 0.23 14.92 -11.05
CA ILE A 237 -1.21 15.15 -11.14
C ILE A 237 -1.97 14.83 -9.85
N ALA A 238 -1.30 14.20 -8.88
CA ALA A 238 -1.82 13.86 -7.56
C ALA A 238 -0.79 14.18 -6.47
N ALA A 239 -0.87 13.55 -5.30
CA ALA A 239 0.13 13.69 -4.26
C ALA A 239 1.46 13.06 -4.68
N TYR A 240 2.57 13.67 -4.29
CA TYR A 240 3.84 12.98 -4.14
C TYR A 240 3.80 12.12 -2.88
N HIS A 241 4.56 11.02 -2.89
CA HIS A 241 4.78 10.18 -1.72
C HIS A 241 6.28 10.00 -1.55
N LEU A 242 6.73 10.07 -0.31
CA LEU A 242 8.13 10.10 0.07
C LEU A 242 8.40 9.00 1.10
N ALA A 243 9.53 8.32 0.98
CA ALA A 243 10.03 7.39 1.98
C ALA A 243 11.57 7.33 1.92
N PHE A 244 12.23 7.26 3.07
CA PHE A 244 13.67 7.05 3.16
C PHE A 244 13.99 5.57 3.34
N ASN A 245 15.09 5.12 2.71
CA ASN A 245 15.71 3.84 3.07
C ASN A 245 16.77 4.03 4.18
N ASP A 246 17.40 2.93 4.61
CA ASP A 246 18.44 2.95 5.67
C ASP A 246 19.69 3.73 5.31
N GLU A 247 19.99 3.82 4.02
CA GLU A 247 21.16 4.51 3.52
C GLU A 247 20.96 6.03 3.43
N GLY A 248 19.77 6.53 3.79
CA GLY A 248 19.41 7.94 3.69
C GLY A 248 19.11 8.40 2.27
N THR A 249 18.76 7.48 1.37
CA THR A 249 18.26 7.80 0.04
C THR A 249 16.76 8.04 0.12
N LEU A 250 16.31 9.16 -0.44
CA LEU A 250 14.90 9.51 -0.53
C LEU A 250 14.27 8.88 -1.77
N PHE A 251 13.26 8.04 -1.57
CA PHE A 251 12.44 7.49 -2.64
C PHE A 251 11.20 8.34 -2.84
N VAL A 252 10.86 8.59 -4.09
CA VAL A 252 9.73 9.46 -4.45
C VAL A 252 8.89 8.81 -5.53
N THR A 253 7.59 8.79 -5.31
CA THR A 253 6.57 8.50 -6.32
C THR A 253 5.64 9.68 -6.48
N GLY A 254 5.06 9.82 -7.66
CA GLY A 254 4.04 10.81 -7.94
C GLY A 254 3.38 10.49 -9.27
N PRO A 255 2.05 10.27 -9.30
CA PRO A 255 1.37 10.00 -10.54
C PRO A 255 1.53 11.15 -11.54
N THR A 256 1.93 10.83 -12.77
CA THR A 256 2.03 11.75 -13.89
C THR A 256 1.01 11.39 -14.98
N THR A 257 1.03 12.08 -16.10
CA THR A 257 0.21 11.74 -17.28
C THR A 257 0.79 10.59 -18.09
N SER A 258 2.01 10.18 -17.81
CA SER A 258 2.66 9.04 -18.47
C SER A 258 2.00 7.72 -18.05
N SER A 259 1.93 6.76 -18.97
CA SER A 259 1.51 5.39 -18.68
C SER A 259 2.64 4.51 -18.13
N ASN A 260 3.88 4.96 -18.25
CA ASN A 260 5.08 4.24 -17.81
C ASN A 260 5.79 5.06 -16.74
N GLN A 261 5.28 4.94 -15.51
CA GLN A 261 5.70 5.78 -14.40
C GLN A 261 6.81 5.12 -13.59
N ALA A 262 7.57 5.94 -12.90
CA ALA A 262 8.78 5.55 -12.18
C ALA A 262 8.65 5.75 -10.66
N VAL A 263 9.49 5.03 -9.93
CA VAL A 263 9.96 5.37 -8.59
C VAL A 263 11.32 6.02 -8.76
N TYR A 264 11.47 7.21 -8.23
CA TYR A 264 12.74 7.95 -8.23
C TYR A 264 13.49 7.71 -6.92
N ALA A 265 14.82 7.67 -7.00
CA ALA A 265 15.72 7.69 -5.85
C ALA A 265 16.53 8.99 -5.90
N ILE A 266 16.58 9.70 -4.79
CA ILE A 266 17.31 10.97 -4.66
C ILE A 266 18.35 10.77 -3.56
N ASP A 267 19.64 10.94 -3.93
CA ASP A 267 20.74 10.81 -2.99
C ASP A 267 20.83 12.02 -2.04
N ARG A 268 21.77 11.96 -1.08
CA ARG A 268 21.98 13.03 -0.07
C ARG A 268 22.38 14.37 -0.68
N ASP A 269 22.92 14.37 -1.90
CA ASP A 269 23.30 15.56 -2.65
C ASP A 269 22.17 16.12 -3.52
N GLY A 270 20.98 15.51 -3.50
CA GLY A 270 19.81 15.90 -4.30
C GLY A 270 19.84 15.38 -5.75
N ARG A 271 20.76 14.46 -6.11
CA ARG A 271 20.82 13.89 -7.44
C ARG A 271 19.74 12.82 -7.59
N THR A 272 18.92 12.99 -8.60
CA THR A 272 17.79 12.11 -8.90
C THR A 272 18.17 11.06 -9.92
N THR A 273 17.81 9.81 -9.63
CA THR A 273 17.91 8.65 -10.53
C THR A 273 16.59 7.90 -10.59
N VAL A 274 16.37 7.14 -11.66
CA VAL A 274 15.23 6.21 -11.74
C VAL A 274 15.61 4.92 -11.04
N PHE A 275 14.92 4.61 -9.94
CA PHE A 275 15.08 3.34 -9.24
C PHE A 275 14.33 2.20 -9.94
N TYR A 276 13.05 2.41 -10.28
CA TYR A 276 12.23 1.42 -10.96
C TYR A 276 11.27 2.11 -11.93
N GLN A 277 11.01 1.48 -13.09
CA GLN A 277 10.10 2.00 -14.11
C GLN A 277 9.15 0.89 -14.57
N GLY A 278 7.95 1.26 -15.00
CA GLY A 278 6.95 0.31 -15.51
C GLY A 278 5.75 0.11 -14.58
N LEU A 279 5.61 0.97 -13.57
CA LEU A 279 4.43 0.99 -12.72
C LEU A 279 3.31 1.84 -13.35
N GLY A 280 2.06 1.42 -13.10
CA GLY A 280 0.90 2.26 -13.36
C GLY A 280 0.47 2.98 -12.08
N ARG A 281 0.45 4.32 -12.11
CA ARG A 281 -0.01 5.19 -11.02
C ARG A 281 0.60 4.83 -9.66
N PRO A 282 1.92 4.88 -9.51
CA PRO A 282 2.58 4.63 -8.22
C PRO A 282 2.18 5.72 -7.22
N GLN A 283 1.84 5.32 -6.01
CA GLN A 283 1.41 6.19 -4.92
C GLN A 283 2.19 5.87 -3.64
N GLY A 284 1.53 5.75 -2.49
CA GLY A 284 2.17 5.52 -1.21
C GLY A 284 3.08 4.30 -1.19
N MET A 285 4.15 4.38 -0.40
CA MET A 285 5.18 3.36 -0.33
C MET A 285 5.76 3.23 1.07
N ALA A 286 6.29 2.04 1.38
CA ALA A 286 6.99 1.72 2.61
C ALA A 286 8.08 0.67 2.35
N PHE A 287 9.07 0.60 3.23
CA PHE A 287 10.13 -0.41 3.19
C PHE A 287 9.91 -1.50 4.23
N ASP A 288 10.31 -2.74 3.92
CA ASP A 288 10.51 -3.78 4.93
C ASP A 288 11.94 -3.69 5.53
N VAL A 289 12.20 -4.49 6.57
CA VAL A 289 13.52 -4.52 7.23
C VAL A 289 14.62 -5.08 6.33
N ASP A 290 14.27 -5.84 5.31
CA ASP A 290 15.20 -6.37 4.30
C ASP A 290 15.51 -5.34 3.21
N GLY A 291 14.90 -4.13 3.27
CA GLY A 291 15.08 -3.04 2.32
C GLY A 291 14.33 -3.22 1.01
N ASN A 292 13.36 -4.11 0.92
CA ASN A 292 12.47 -4.16 -0.23
C ASN A 292 11.45 -3.02 -0.15
N LEU A 293 11.16 -2.40 -1.29
CA LEU A 293 10.19 -1.33 -1.41
C LEU A 293 8.81 -1.90 -1.78
N TYR A 294 7.78 -1.49 -1.04
CA TYR A 294 6.38 -1.79 -1.32
C TYR A 294 5.66 -0.53 -1.77
N VAL A 295 5.00 -0.58 -2.93
CA VAL A 295 4.36 0.58 -3.56
C VAL A 295 2.92 0.26 -3.92
N ALA A 296 1.98 1.12 -3.53
CA ALA A 296 0.61 1.07 -4.03
C ALA A 296 0.59 1.48 -5.51
N ALA A 297 0.43 0.51 -6.42
CA ALA A 297 0.58 0.72 -7.86
C ALA A 297 -0.11 -0.37 -8.69
N SER A 298 -0.06 -0.23 -10.00
CA SER A 298 -0.34 -1.33 -10.93
C SER A 298 0.94 -1.90 -11.51
N LEU A 299 1.05 -3.22 -11.55
CA LEU A 299 2.12 -3.95 -12.21
C LEU A 299 1.52 -4.83 -13.32
N ARG A 300 1.92 -4.62 -14.58
CA ARG A 300 1.42 -5.38 -15.74
C ARG A 300 -0.11 -5.46 -15.82
N GLY A 301 -0.78 -4.36 -15.44
CA GLY A 301 -2.24 -4.25 -15.48
C GLY A 301 -2.96 -4.76 -14.21
N GLN A 302 -2.29 -5.44 -13.30
CA GLN A 302 -2.84 -5.85 -12.02
C GLN A 302 -2.60 -4.78 -10.96
N ARG A 303 -3.62 -4.43 -10.17
CA ARG A 303 -3.55 -3.40 -9.11
C ARG A 303 -3.30 -4.04 -7.76
N GLY A 304 -2.52 -3.34 -6.93
CA GLY A 304 -2.25 -3.81 -5.58
C GLY A 304 -1.09 -3.10 -4.90
N ILE A 305 -0.46 -3.81 -3.99
CA ILE A 305 0.84 -3.46 -3.43
C ILE A 305 1.91 -4.24 -4.20
N VAL A 306 2.80 -3.51 -4.84
CA VAL A 306 3.93 -4.07 -5.61
C VAL A 306 5.17 -4.07 -4.72
N ARG A 307 5.76 -5.24 -4.51
CA ARG A 307 7.08 -5.39 -3.89
C ARG A 307 8.15 -5.25 -4.96
N ILE A 308 9.17 -4.43 -4.70
CA ILE A 308 10.35 -4.25 -5.55
C ILE A 308 11.58 -4.55 -4.71
N THR A 309 12.37 -5.53 -5.11
CA THR A 309 13.60 -5.93 -4.41
C THR A 309 14.76 -4.99 -4.75
N HIS A 310 15.87 -5.09 -3.99
CA HIS A 310 17.14 -4.42 -4.33
C HIS A 310 17.66 -4.79 -5.74
N GLY A 311 17.36 -6.00 -6.21
CA GLY A 311 17.68 -6.45 -7.56
C GLY A 311 16.73 -5.93 -8.64
N HIS A 312 15.84 -4.99 -8.31
CA HIS A 312 14.83 -4.40 -9.20
C HIS A 312 13.82 -5.43 -9.75
N GLU A 313 13.65 -6.55 -9.07
CA GLU A 313 12.59 -7.50 -9.38
C GLU A 313 11.27 -7.04 -8.75
N ALA A 314 10.22 -6.94 -9.56
CA ALA A 314 8.90 -6.51 -9.12
C ALA A 314 7.88 -7.64 -9.17
N SER A 315 7.13 -7.80 -8.10
CA SER A 315 6.01 -8.74 -7.96
C SER A 315 4.87 -8.12 -7.17
N LEU A 316 3.65 -8.61 -7.39
CA LEU A 316 2.51 -8.19 -6.59
C LEU A 316 2.56 -8.93 -5.24
N ALA A 317 2.57 -8.19 -4.14
CA ALA A 317 2.50 -8.72 -2.78
C ALA A 317 1.03 -8.87 -2.30
N VAL A 318 0.20 -7.88 -2.63
CA VAL A 318 -1.24 -7.87 -2.33
C VAL A 318 -1.99 -7.47 -3.58
N SER A 319 -3.03 -8.21 -3.95
CA SER A 319 -3.97 -7.79 -5.00
C SER A 319 -5.12 -6.98 -4.40
N GLY A 320 -5.42 -5.82 -4.97
CA GLY A 320 -6.50 -4.97 -4.49
C GLY A 320 -6.71 -3.73 -5.33
N ASN A 321 -7.94 -3.21 -5.33
CA ASN A 321 -8.30 -2.02 -6.06
C ASN A 321 -8.27 -0.77 -5.16
N ASN A 322 -8.10 0.41 -5.77
CA ASN A 322 -8.19 1.71 -5.11
C ASN A 322 -7.17 1.95 -3.99
N LEU A 323 -6.10 1.15 -3.92
CA LEU A 323 -5.02 1.36 -2.97
C LEU A 323 -4.29 2.68 -3.27
N VAL A 324 -4.06 3.47 -2.21
CA VAL A 324 -3.37 4.76 -2.27
C VAL A 324 -2.12 4.79 -1.40
N GLY A 325 -1.98 3.83 -0.46
CA GLY A 325 -0.83 3.74 0.41
C GLY A 325 -0.87 2.54 1.33
N LEU A 326 0.18 2.40 2.12
CA LEU A 326 0.31 1.38 3.14
C LEU A 326 1.20 1.88 4.28
N ALA A 327 1.05 1.26 5.44
CA ALA A 327 2.03 1.30 6.53
C ALA A 327 2.17 -0.11 7.10
N PHE A 328 3.39 -0.51 7.40
CA PHE A 328 3.61 -1.75 8.15
C PHE A 328 3.25 -1.53 9.62
N LEU A 329 2.72 -2.57 10.21
CA LEU A 329 2.37 -2.66 11.62
C LEU A 329 3.28 -3.70 12.29
N GLU A 330 3.20 -3.80 13.59
CA GLU A 330 3.85 -4.89 14.32
C GLU A 330 3.30 -6.27 13.89
N ASP A 331 3.99 -7.33 14.33
CA ASP A 331 3.61 -8.72 14.10
C ASP A 331 3.43 -9.12 12.62
N GLY A 332 4.17 -8.47 11.72
CA GLY A 332 4.14 -8.79 10.29
C GLY A 332 2.87 -8.37 9.57
N CYS A 333 2.10 -7.45 10.16
CA CYS A 333 0.87 -6.94 9.60
C CYS A 333 1.08 -5.64 8.79
N ALA A 334 0.06 -5.23 8.04
CA ALA A 334 0.03 -3.94 7.35
C ALA A 334 -1.37 -3.31 7.39
N ALA A 335 -1.39 -1.98 7.48
CA ALA A 335 -2.57 -1.16 7.20
C ALA A 335 -2.52 -0.70 5.74
N LEU A 336 -3.52 -1.07 4.97
CA LEU A 336 -3.66 -0.74 3.56
C LEU A 336 -4.68 0.39 3.41
N ALA A 337 -4.25 1.54 2.93
CA ALA A 337 -5.13 2.68 2.67
C ALA A 337 -5.75 2.57 1.28
N THR A 338 -7.07 2.63 1.22
CA THR A 338 -7.85 2.83 0.00
C THR A 338 -8.38 4.26 -0.04
N LYS A 339 -9.07 4.62 -1.11
CA LYS A 339 -9.70 5.96 -1.24
C LYS A 339 -10.79 6.25 -0.18
N ASP A 340 -11.27 5.25 0.57
CA ASP A 340 -12.43 5.36 1.48
C ASP A 340 -12.31 4.55 2.78
N ALA A 341 -11.21 3.79 2.95
CA ALA A 341 -11.04 2.92 4.11
C ALA A 341 -9.56 2.64 4.44
N LEU A 342 -9.31 2.16 5.66
CA LEU A 342 -8.13 1.38 6.01
C LEU A 342 -8.52 -0.08 6.17
N ASN A 343 -7.64 -0.96 5.72
CA ASN A 343 -7.79 -2.41 5.82
C ASN A 343 -6.55 -3.02 6.47
N HIS A 344 -6.76 -3.99 7.35
CA HIS A 344 -5.71 -4.73 8.04
C HIS A 344 -5.44 -6.04 7.32
N VAL A 345 -4.18 -6.41 7.15
CA VAL A 345 -3.77 -7.71 6.58
C VAL A 345 -2.52 -8.23 7.26
N ALA A 346 -2.52 -9.51 7.61
CA ALA A 346 -1.31 -10.21 8.07
C ALA A 346 -0.51 -10.64 6.82
N LEU A 347 0.67 -10.06 6.63
CA LEU A 347 1.54 -10.35 5.49
C LEU A 347 2.73 -11.24 5.85
N ASP A 348 2.99 -11.42 7.14
CA ASP A 348 4.19 -12.05 7.69
C ASP A 348 5.47 -11.34 7.19
N ILE A 349 5.40 -10.01 7.06
CA ILE A 349 6.48 -9.13 6.61
C ILE A 349 6.81 -8.17 7.73
N GLU A 350 8.04 -8.21 8.21
CA GLU A 350 8.53 -7.24 9.18
C GLU A 350 8.80 -5.91 8.47
N GLY A 351 7.96 -4.93 8.76
CA GLY A 351 8.05 -3.60 8.19
C GLY A 351 9.08 -2.75 8.92
N ARG A 352 9.68 -1.83 8.18
CA ARG A 352 10.49 -0.79 8.77
C ARG A 352 9.59 0.28 9.33
N MET A 353 9.70 0.54 10.63
CA MET A 353 9.05 1.68 11.27
C MET A 353 9.69 2.96 10.74
N LEU A 354 8.87 3.83 10.16
CA LEU A 354 9.29 5.18 9.76
C LEU A 354 9.31 6.02 11.06
N ILE A 355 10.50 6.23 11.61
CA ILE A 355 10.72 7.16 12.73
C ILE A 355 11.25 8.45 12.14
#